data_0ac333687985dbdf84eb16877d68f54a
#
_entry.id   0ac333687985dbdf84eb16877d68f54a
#
_cell.length_a   1.000
_cell.length_b   1.000
_cell.length_c   1.000
_cell.angle_alpha   90.00
_cell.angle_beta   90.00
_cell.angle_gamma   90.00
#
_symmetry.space_group_name_H-M   'P 1'
#
loop_
_entity.id
_entity.type
_entity.pdbx_description
1 polymer ?
#
loop_
_entity_poly.entity_id
_entity_poly.type
_entity_poly.pdbx_seq_one_letter_code
_entity_poly.pdbx_strand_id
1 'polypeptide(L)'
;MHREERSERSRRQVLDASLQLFSRQGYRATTMREIADAAGVSTGNVYHHFPDKESIFKTLLDEYSTIIDTARFPFSRALRSGTFPDNLELLGFAARDSVRQFRQYMALIFVDVIEFDGTHIRKFYADMGRRFMAIMEDEGALEAVKRRIRPGVSPLSAVLLATRVFFSYFQLEILFGVPEPFGKESAEVVREIAEILRSGMVSK
;
A
#
# COMPACT_ATOMS: atom_id res chain seq x y z
N MET A 1 12.10 5.47 -31.37
CA MET A 1 12.76 5.78 -30.09
C MET A 1 12.29 7.12 -29.51
N HIS A 2 12.69 8.30 -30.04
CA HIS A 2 12.31 9.60 -29.44
C HIS A 2 10.81 9.90 -29.33
N ARG A 3 9.93 9.38 -30.17
CA ARG A 3 8.48 9.63 -30.12
C ARG A 3 7.80 8.80 -29.03
N GLU A 4 8.20 7.56 -28.89
CA GLU A 4 7.68 6.64 -27.84
C GLU A 4 8.14 7.08 -26.46
N GLU A 5 9.41 7.43 -26.30
CA GLU A 5 9.97 7.96 -25.05
C GLU A 5 9.26 9.25 -24.59
N ARG A 6 8.94 10.14 -25.55
CA ARG A 6 8.19 11.37 -25.24
C ARG A 6 6.74 11.06 -24.86
N SER A 7 6.12 10.08 -25.50
CA SER A 7 4.77 9.63 -25.17
C SER A 7 4.71 9.03 -23.77
N GLU A 8 5.62 8.12 -23.43
CA GLU A 8 5.69 7.53 -22.08
C GLU A 8 6.00 8.58 -21.00
N ARG A 9 6.88 9.53 -21.29
CA ARG A 9 7.16 10.62 -20.37
C ARG A 9 5.92 11.48 -20.10
N SER A 10 5.16 11.86 -21.12
CA SER A 10 3.95 12.65 -20.93
C SER A 10 2.86 11.85 -20.21
N ARG A 11 2.73 10.55 -20.51
CA ARG A 11 1.83 9.65 -19.78
C ARG A 11 2.17 9.59 -18.29
N ARG A 12 3.45 9.48 -17.94
CA ARG A 12 3.91 9.48 -16.55
C ARG A 12 3.62 10.81 -15.85
N GLN A 13 3.86 11.95 -16.52
CA GLN A 13 3.54 13.28 -15.98
C GLN A 13 2.04 13.42 -15.65
N VAL A 14 1.16 12.90 -16.51
CA VAL A 14 -0.29 12.88 -16.26
C VAL A 14 -0.63 12.04 -15.04
N LEU A 15 -0.06 10.86 -14.88
CA LEU A 15 -0.29 10.00 -13.72
C LEU A 15 0.20 10.64 -12.42
N ASP A 16 1.41 11.22 -12.43
CA ASP A 16 1.98 11.86 -11.24
C ASP A 16 1.17 13.09 -10.80
N ALA A 17 0.75 13.93 -11.75
CA ALA A 17 -0.13 15.06 -11.49
C ALA A 17 -1.50 14.61 -10.94
N SER A 18 -2.08 13.56 -11.54
CA SER A 18 -3.36 13.01 -11.10
C SER A 18 -3.28 12.41 -9.70
N LEU A 19 -2.21 11.69 -9.38
CA LEU A 19 -1.98 11.15 -8.05
C LEU A 19 -1.95 12.25 -6.98
N GLN A 20 -1.26 13.35 -7.27
CA GLN A 20 -1.21 14.52 -6.38
C GLN A 20 -2.60 15.16 -6.20
N LEU A 21 -3.33 15.39 -7.28
CA LEU A 21 -4.63 16.04 -7.24
C LEU A 21 -5.68 15.15 -6.56
N PHE A 22 -5.80 13.90 -6.97
CA PHE A 22 -6.78 12.97 -6.36
C PHE A 22 -6.53 12.73 -4.88
N SER A 23 -5.26 12.59 -4.47
CA SER A 23 -4.92 12.37 -3.06
C SER A 23 -5.12 13.61 -2.18
N ARG A 24 -5.11 14.83 -2.76
CA ARG A 24 -5.22 16.09 -2.04
C ARG A 24 -6.65 16.63 -1.96
N GLN A 25 -7.38 16.61 -3.07
CA GLN A 25 -8.70 17.25 -3.19
C GLN A 25 -9.83 16.30 -3.57
N GLY A 26 -9.53 15.00 -3.75
CA GLY A 26 -10.49 13.98 -4.15
C GLY A 26 -10.68 13.87 -5.67
N TYR A 27 -11.37 12.81 -6.08
CA TYR A 27 -11.61 12.52 -7.49
C TYR A 27 -12.64 13.48 -8.10
N ARG A 28 -13.79 13.71 -7.44
CA ARG A 28 -14.88 14.56 -8.00
C ARG A 28 -14.44 15.99 -8.21
N ALA A 29 -13.67 16.55 -7.27
CA ALA A 29 -13.18 17.93 -7.35
C ALA A 29 -12.06 18.13 -8.39
N THR A 30 -11.50 17.07 -8.95
CA THR A 30 -10.42 17.14 -9.95
C THR A 30 -10.98 17.05 -11.36
N THR A 31 -10.52 17.93 -12.26
CA THR A 31 -10.91 17.95 -13.67
C THR A 31 -9.74 17.53 -14.58
N MET A 32 -10.05 17.04 -15.79
CA MET A 32 -9.05 16.70 -16.81
C MET A 32 -8.19 17.91 -17.21
N ARG A 33 -8.73 19.12 -17.13
CA ARG A 33 -7.99 20.35 -17.40
C ARG A 33 -6.98 20.63 -16.29
N GLU A 34 -7.36 20.54 -15.03
CA GLU A 34 -6.43 20.72 -13.89
C GLU A 34 -5.29 19.68 -13.95
N ILE A 35 -5.62 18.44 -14.34
CA ILE A 35 -4.59 17.41 -14.54
C ILE A 35 -3.62 17.82 -15.64
N ALA A 36 -4.12 18.31 -16.78
CA ALA A 36 -3.29 18.77 -17.89
C ALA A 36 -2.37 19.93 -17.46
N ASP A 37 -2.95 20.94 -16.79
CA ASP A 37 -2.22 22.11 -16.31
C ASP A 37 -1.12 21.70 -15.29
N ALA A 38 -1.45 20.83 -14.33
CA ALA A 38 -0.49 20.32 -13.35
C ALA A 38 0.60 19.43 -13.97
N ALA A 39 0.27 18.65 -15.00
CA ALA A 39 1.21 17.80 -15.73
C ALA A 39 2.10 18.58 -16.71
N GLY A 40 1.78 19.86 -16.99
CA GLY A 40 2.49 20.66 -18.00
C GLY A 40 2.29 20.18 -19.44
N VAL A 41 1.09 19.62 -19.74
CA VAL A 41 0.72 19.12 -21.06
C VAL A 41 -0.60 19.74 -21.53
N SER A 42 -0.94 19.59 -22.81
CA SER A 42 -2.27 20.01 -23.28
C SER A 42 -3.36 19.04 -22.83
N THR A 43 -4.59 19.52 -22.67
CA THR A 43 -5.75 18.66 -22.38
C THR A 43 -5.95 17.59 -23.45
N GLY A 44 -5.68 17.90 -24.72
CA GLY A 44 -5.70 16.93 -25.83
C GLY A 44 -4.66 15.81 -25.63
N ASN A 45 -3.50 16.12 -25.05
CA ASN A 45 -2.49 15.11 -24.74
C ASN A 45 -2.96 14.19 -23.60
N VAL A 46 -3.66 14.72 -22.59
CA VAL A 46 -4.26 13.88 -21.54
C VAL A 46 -5.27 12.89 -22.13
N TYR A 47 -6.19 13.36 -22.99
CA TYR A 47 -7.17 12.49 -23.67
C TYR A 47 -6.53 11.51 -24.66
N HIS A 48 -5.36 11.83 -25.21
CA HIS A 48 -4.61 10.89 -26.02
C HIS A 48 -4.16 9.65 -25.24
N HIS A 49 -3.80 9.82 -23.95
CA HIS A 49 -3.34 8.71 -23.08
C HIS A 49 -4.47 8.04 -22.29
N PHE A 50 -5.48 8.81 -21.91
CA PHE A 50 -6.56 8.36 -21.03
C PHE A 50 -7.89 8.88 -21.54
N PRO A 51 -8.85 8.00 -21.88
CA PRO A 51 -10.13 8.41 -22.43
C PRO A 51 -10.98 9.23 -21.47
N ASP A 52 -10.79 9.01 -20.17
CA ASP A 52 -11.52 9.66 -19.10
C ASP A 52 -10.72 9.69 -17.79
N LYS A 53 -11.25 10.39 -16.81
CA LYS A 53 -10.66 10.56 -15.49
C LYS A 53 -10.64 9.26 -14.66
N GLU A 54 -11.62 8.39 -14.87
CA GLU A 54 -11.73 7.12 -14.18
C GLU A 54 -10.65 6.14 -14.62
N SER A 55 -10.30 6.14 -15.91
CA SER A 55 -9.19 5.33 -16.43
C SER A 55 -7.84 5.72 -15.82
N ILE A 56 -7.63 7.01 -15.55
CA ILE A 56 -6.43 7.48 -14.82
C ILE A 56 -6.45 6.94 -13.38
N PHE A 57 -7.57 7.11 -12.69
CA PHE A 57 -7.73 6.69 -11.30
C PHE A 57 -7.48 5.17 -11.15
N LYS A 58 -8.11 4.37 -12.01
CA LYS A 58 -7.92 2.92 -12.06
C LYS A 58 -6.46 2.55 -12.34
N THR A 59 -5.81 3.22 -13.29
CA THR A 59 -4.39 2.97 -13.60
C THR A 59 -3.51 3.21 -12.37
N LEU A 60 -3.77 4.25 -11.57
CA LEU A 60 -3.01 4.52 -10.35
C LEU A 60 -3.22 3.44 -9.30
N LEU A 61 -4.43 2.91 -9.13
CA LEU A 61 -4.69 1.80 -8.21
C LEU A 61 -4.03 0.49 -8.69
N ASP A 62 -4.04 0.21 -9.99
CA ASP A 62 -3.36 -0.94 -10.59
C ASP A 62 -1.84 -0.84 -10.42
N GLU A 63 -1.25 0.36 -10.61
CA GLU A 63 0.17 0.62 -10.31
C GLU A 63 0.49 0.35 -8.84
N TYR A 64 -0.31 0.86 -7.91
CA TYR A 64 -0.11 0.62 -6.49
C TYR A 64 -0.19 -0.88 -6.15
N SER A 65 -1.16 -1.57 -6.72
CA SER A 65 -1.29 -3.02 -6.60
C SER A 65 -0.01 -3.75 -7.06
N THR A 66 0.55 -3.34 -8.20
CA THR A 66 1.79 -3.91 -8.72
C THR A 66 3.00 -3.60 -7.83
N ILE A 67 3.11 -2.37 -7.32
CA ILE A 67 4.20 -1.96 -6.43
C ILE A 67 4.24 -2.82 -5.17
N ILE A 68 3.09 -3.11 -4.57
CA ILE A 68 2.98 -3.93 -3.35
C ILE A 68 3.52 -5.35 -3.56
N ASP A 69 3.40 -5.91 -4.75
CA ASP A 69 3.90 -7.25 -5.07
C ASP A 69 5.44 -7.30 -5.26
N THR A 70 6.10 -6.16 -5.23
CA THR A 70 7.54 -6.05 -5.47
C THR A 70 8.33 -5.70 -4.20
N ALA A 71 9.65 -5.89 -4.26
CA ALA A 71 10.58 -5.45 -3.23
C ALA A 71 10.70 -3.91 -3.10
N ARG A 72 10.08 -3.14 -4.00
CA ARG A 72 9.97 -1.68 -3.88
C ARG A 72 9.08 -1.28 -2.71
N PHE A 73 8.12 -2.12 -2.33
CA PHE A 73 7.26 -1.90 -1.18
C PHE A 73 7.97 -2.38 0.08
N PRO A 74 8.31 -1.49 1.04
CA PRO A 74 9.14 -1.84 2.20
C PRO A 74 8.59 -3.02 3.00
N PHE A 75 7.26 -3.08 3.21
CA PHE A 75 6.65 -4.18 3.95
C PHE A 75 6.79 -5.52 3.24
N SER A 76 6.54 -5.58 1.94
CA SER A 76 6.69 -6.82 1.16
C SER A 76 8.14 -7.29 1.11
N ARG A 77 9.11 -6.35 1.04
CA ARG A 77 10.54 -6.65 1.14
C ARG A 77 10.88 -7.25 2.51
N ALA A 78 10.35 -6.68 3.60
CA ALA A 78 10.59 -7.21 4.95
C ALA A 78 9.93 -8.58 5.15
N LEU A 79 8.75 -8.81 4.57
CA LEU A 79 8.09 -10.11 4.63
C LEU A 79 8.87 -11.19 3.87
N ARG A 80 9.51 -10.85 2.74
CA ARG A 80 10.38 -11.75 1.96
C ARG A 80 11.66 -12.15 2.68
N SER A 81 12.01 -11.54 3.82
CA SER A 81 13.16 -11.99 4.62
C SER A 81 13.01 -13.42 5.17
N GLY A 82 11.82 -14.00 5.11
CA GLY A 82 11.52 -15.38 5.49
C GLY A 82 11.58 -15.67 7.00
N THR A 83 11.73 -14.66 7.84
CA THR A 83 11.92 -14.82 9.30
C THR A 83 10.66 -14.55 10.13
N PHE A 84 9.49 -14.42 9.49
CA PHE A 84 8.23 -14.28 10.22
C PHE A 84 7.97 -15.52 11.11
N PRO A 85 7.53 -15.36 12.37
CA PRO A 85 7.13 -14.15 13.08
C PRO A 85 8.25 -13.42 13.86
N ASP A 86 9.52 -13.80 13.72
CA ASP A 86 10.61 -13.17 14.47
C ASP A 86 10.86 -11.71 14.05
N ASN A 87 10.62 -11.40 12.80
CA ASN A 87 10.82 -10.08 12.21
C ASN A 87 9.64 -9.11 12.44
N LEU A 88 8.76 -9.34 13.41
CA LEU A 88 7.59 -8.49 13.66
C LEU A 88 7.93 -7.01 13.85
N GLU A 89 9.02 -6.68 14.57
CA GLU A 89 9.48 -5.29 14.70
C GLU A 89 9.93 -4.70 13.36
N LEU A 90 10.68 -5.47 12.57
CA LEU A 90 11.08 -5.07 11.22
C LEU A 90 9.85 -4.80 10.34
N LEU A 91 8.83 -5.66 10.43
CA LEU A 91 7.55 -5.46 9.71
C LEU A 91 6.83 -4.19 10.17
N GLY A 92 6.87 -3.88 11.46
CA GLY A 92 6.31 -2.64 12.00
C GLY A 92 7.00 -1.40 11.41
N PHE A 93 8.33 -1.34 11.43
CA PHE A 93 9.08 -0.24 10.80
C PHE A 93 8.89 -0.20 9.28
N ALA A 94 8.85 -1.36 8.63
CA ALA A 94 8.58 -1.42 7.19
C ALA A 94 7.16 -0.96 6.84
N ALA A 95 6.17 -1.19 7.69
CA ALA A 95 4.82 -0.63 7.54
C ALA A 95 4.85 0.90 7.61
N ARG A 96 5.56 1.48 8.59
CA ARG A 96 5.78 2.94 8.69
C ARG A 96 6.36 3.50 7.39
N ASP A 97 7.44 2.90 6.92
CA ASP A 97 8.14 3.36 5.73
C ASP A 97 7.26 3.21 4.47
N SER A 98 6.45 2.15 4.40
CA SER A 98 5.45 1.96 3.35
C SER A 98 4.39 3.05 3.37
N VAL A 99 3.84 3.39 4.56
CA VAL A 99 2.83 4.46 4.68
C VAL A 99 3.43 5.81 4.30
N ARG A 100 4.66 6.12 4.72
CA ARG A 100 5.36 7.38 4.37
C ARG A 100 5.59 7.49 2.87
N GLN A 101 6.16 6.45 2.27
CA GLN A 101 6.57 6.47 0.87
C GLN A 101 5.37 6.47 -0.09
N PHE A 102 4.30 5.76 0.25
CA PHE A 102 3.14 5.54 -0.62
C PHE A 102 1.87 6.22 -0.10
N ARG A 103 2.01 7.26 0.74
CA ARG A 103 0.88 7.95 1.38
C ARG A 103 -0.19 8.41 0.38
N GLN A 104 0.20 8.90 -0.79
CA GLN A 104 -0.72 9.38 -1.81
C GLN A 104 -1.56 8.25 -2.40
N TYR A 105 -0.94 7.10 -2.70
CA TYR A 105 -1.68 5.92 -3.16
C TYR A 105 -2.63 5.38 -2.07
N MET A 106 -2.20 5.40 -0.81
CA MET A 106 -3.08 4.99 0.29
C MET A 106 -4.27 5.94 0.47
N ALA A 107 -4.08 7.23 0.23
CA ALA A 107 -5.19 8.19 0.22
C ALA A 107 -6.22 7.87 -0.87
N LEU A 108 -5.81 7.37 -2.05
CA LEU A 108 -6.74 6.94 -3.11
C LEU A 108 -7.67 5.81 -2.66
N ILE A 109 -7.25 4.96 -1.71
CA ILE A 109 -8.11 3.91 -1.15
C ILE A 109 -9.33 4.53 -0.47
N PHE A 110 -9.12 5.60 0.31
CA PHE A 110 -10.21 6.31 0.97
C PHE A 110 -11.09 7.06 -0.04
N VAL A 111 -10.48 7.65 -1.07
CA VAL A 111 -11.21 8.27 -2.19
C VAL A 111 -12.09 7.24 -2.89
N ASP A 112 -11.56 6.04 -3.16
CA ASP A 112 -12.34 4.96 -3.80
C ASP A 112 -13.53 4.52 -2.94
N VAL A 113 -13.33 4.38 -1.63
CA VAL A 113 -14.42 4.01 -0.72
C VAL A 113 -15.52 5.07 -0.69
N ILE A 114 -15.14 6.35 -0.67
CA ILE A 114 -16.11 7.46 -0.53
C ILE A 114 -16.80 7.77 -1.86
N GLU A 115 -16.07 7.76 -2.97
CA GLU A 115 -16.56 8.28 -4.24
C GLU A 115 -17.01 7.19 -5.23
N PHE A 116 -16.57 5.93 -5.02
CA PHE A 116 -16.87 4.77 -5.86
C PHE A 116 -17.40 3.55 -5.08
N ASP A 117 -17.80 3.74 -3.82
CA ASP A 117 -18.28 2.64 -2.94
C ASP A 117 -17.27 1.47 -2.85
N GLY A 118 -15.98 1.74 -2.96
CA GLY A 118 -14.92 0.75 -2.92
C GLY A 118 -14.85 -0.18 -4.14
N THR A 119 -15.42 0.21 -5.27
CA THR A 119 -15.56 -0.63 -6.46
C THR A 119 -14.21 -1.15 -6.97
N HIS A 120 -13.17 -0.30 -7.01
CA HIS A 120 -11.86 -0.68 -7.54
C HIS A 120 -11.01 -1.39 -6.48
N ILE A 121 -11.10 -0.97 -5.21
CA ILE A 121 -10.24 -1.49 -4.14
C ILE A 121 -10.69 -2.83 -3.56
N ARG A 122 -11.95 -3.24 -3.75
CA ARG A 122 -12.45 -4.53 -3.25
C ARG A 122 -11.61 -5.71 -3.73
N LYS A 123 -11.29 -5.73 -5.03
CA LYS A 123 -10.46 -6.79 -5.62
C LYS A 123 -9.07 -6.82 -4.98
N PHE A 124 -8.46 -5.65 -4.78
CA PHE A 124 -7.17 -5.52 -4.13
C PHE A 124 -7.15 -6.20 -2.75
N TYR A 125 -8.14 -5.89 -1.89
CA TYR A 125 -8.22 -6.51 -0.57
C TYR A 125 -8.62 -7.98 -0.60
N ALA A 126 -9.47 -8.40 -1.53
CA ALA A 126 -9.82 -9.81 -1.71
C ALA A 126 -8.58 -10.66 -2.11
N ASP A 127 -7.67 -10.08 -2.87
CA ASP A 127 -6.47 -10.75 -3.37
C ASP A 127 -5.29 -10.70 -2.38
N MET A 128 -5.36 -9.85 -1.35
CA MET A 128 -4.23 -9.61 -0.42
C MET A 128 -3.75 -10.89 0.28
N GLY A 129 -4.68 -11.76 0.69
CA GLY A 129 -4.33 -13.04 1.31
C GLY A 129 -3.51 -13.93 0.38
N ARG A 130 -3.92 -14.04 -0.89
CA ARG A 130 -3.19 -14.82 -1.91
C ARG A 130 -1.80 -14.25 -2.16
N ARG A 131 -1.63 -12.93 -2.20
CA ARG A 131 -0.35 -12.24 -2.41
C ARG A 131 0.62 -12.54 -1.27
N PHE A 132 0.19 -12.47 -0.02
CA PHE A 132 1.06 -12.77 1.12
C PHE A 132 1.43 -14.25 1.19
N MET A 133 0.51 -15.16 0.84
CA MET A 133 0.84 -16.58 0.75
C MET A 133 1.88 -16.84 -0.34
N ALA A 134 1.72 -16.27 -1.54
CA ALA A 134 2.68 -16.39 -2.62
C ALA A 134 4.08 -15.89 -2.22
N ILE A 135 4.18 -14.76 -1.51
CA ILE A 135 5.47 -14.26 -1.01
C ILE A 135 6.14 -15.28 -0.07
N MET A 136 5.39 -15.88 0.85
CA MET A 136 5.95 -16.88 1.78
C MET A 136 6.30 -18.19 1.10
N GLU A 137 5.56 -18.61 0.10
CA GLU A 137 5.82 -19.82 -0.68
C GLU A 137 7.06 -19.68 -1.56
N ASP A 138 7.19 -18.54 -2.27
CA ASP A 138 8.35 -18.23 -3.14
C ASP A 138 9.68 -18.27 -2.38
N GLU A 139 9.70 -17.82 -1.14
CA GLU A 139 10.91 -17.81 -0.29
C GLU A 139 11.12 -19.15 0.47
N GLY A 140 10.24 -20.13 0.28
CA GLY A 140 10.30 -21.41 1.00
C GLY A 140 10.07 -21.28 2.52
N ALA A 141 9.61 -20.11 2.96
CA ALA A 141 9.44 -19.77 4.37
C ALA A 141 8.21 -20.38 5.02
N LEU A 142 7.21 -20.77 4.24
CA LEU A 142 5.89 -21.17 4.74
C LEU A 142 5.96 -22.31 5.76
N GLU A 143 6.76 -23.35 5.51
CA GLU A 143 6.91 -24.49 6.43
C GLU A 143 7.63 -24.10 7.73
N ALA A 144 8.59 -23.18 7.66
CA ALA A 144 9.24 -22.64 8.85
C ALA A 144 8.24 -21.82 9.70
N VAL A 145 7.42 -21.01 9.04
CA VAL A 145 6.35 -20.23 9.70
C VAL A 145 5.34 -21.15 10.36
N LYS A 146 4.85 -22.20 9.68
CA LYS A 146 3.89 -23.17 10.23
C LYS A 146 4.37 -23.82 11.52
N ARG A 147 5.67 -24.17 11.59
CA ARG A 147 6.25 -24.80 12.80
C ARG A 147 6.36 -23.85 14.00
N ARG A 148 6.37 -22.54 13.77
CA ARG A 148 6.53 -21.51 14.81
C ARG A 148 5.22 -20.95 15.29
N ILE A 149 4.19 -20.95 14.45
CA ILE A 149 2.86 -20.48 14.82
C ILE A 149 2.17 -21.54 15.71
N ARG A 150 1.55 -21.10 16.77
CA ARG A 150 0.84 -22.00 17.70
C ARG A 150 -0.31 -22.74 17.01
N PRO A 151 -0.65 -23.95 17.46
CA PRO A 151 -1.80 -24.70 16.95
C PRO A 151 -3.09 -23.87 17.03
N GLY A 152 -3.89 -23.93 15.95
CA GLY A 152 -5.16 -23.18 15.83
C GLY A 152 -5.03 -21.79 15.21
N VAL A 153 -3.82 -21.28 14.97
CA VAL A 153 -3.57 -20.04 14.23
C VAL A 153 -2.99 -20.37 12.86
N SER A 154 -3.59 -19.88 11.79
CA SER A 154 -3.01 -20.06 10.45
C SER A 154 -1.90 -19.03 10.17
N PRO A 155 -0.85 -19.37 9.42
CA PRO A 155 0.17 -18.42 8.98
C PRO A 155 -0.43 -17.18 8.30
N LEU A 156 -1.43 -17.38 7.45
CA LEU A 156 -2.13 -16.31 6.77
C LEU A 156 -2.81 -15.34 7.76
N SER A 157 -3.55 -15.87 8.75
CA SER A 157 -4.20 -15.05 9.78
C SER A 157 -3.18 -14.25 10.57
N ALA A 158 -2.05 -14.86 10.94
CA ALA A 158 -0.98 -14.22 11.69
C ALA A 158 -0.37 -13.04 10.90
N VAL A 159 -0.03 -13.24 9.62
CA VAL A 159 0.52 -12.18 8.75
C VAL A 159 -0.52 -11.08 8.50
N LEU A 160 -1.77 -11.42 8.19
CA LEU A 160 -2.82 -10.44 7.95
C LEU A 160 -3.11 -9.59 9.18
N LEU A 161 -3.13 -10.21 10.37
CA LEU A 161 -3.32 -9.48 11.62
C LEU A 161 -2.16 -8.52 11.89
N ALA A 162 -0.92 -8.98 11.77
CA ALA A 162 0.27 -8.14 11.94
C ALA A 162 0.25 -6.95 10.96
N THR A 163 -0.03 -7.24 9.68
CA THR A 163 -0.18 -6.21 8.65
C THR A 163 -1.23 -5.19 9.04
N ARG A 164 -2.43 -5.65 9.40
CA ARG A 164 -3.55 -4.76 9.71
C ARG A 164 -3.25 -3.85 10.90
N VAL A 165 -2.67 -4.38 11.97
CA VAL A 165 -2.36 -3.60 13.18
C VAL A 165 -1.31 -2.53 12.89
N PHE A 166 -0.16 -2.89 12.27
CA PHE A 166 0.89 -1.92 11.97
C PHE A 166 0.45 -0.85 10.97
N PHE A 167 -0.21 -1.25 9.88
CA PHE A 167 -0.69 -0.26 8.90
C PHE A 167 -1.76 0.65 9.50
N SER A 168 -2.70 0.13 10.31
CA SER A 168 -3.73 0.94 10.96
C SER A 168 -3.11 1.99 11.90
N TYR A 169 -2.10 1.62 12.70
CA TYR A 169 -1.37 2.54 13.55
C TYR A 169 -0.70 3.67 12.75
N PHE A 170 0.05 3.32 11.71
CA PHE A 170 0.76 4.33 10.91
C PHE A 170 -0.14 5.13 9.97
N GLN A 171 -1.31 4.62 9.60
CA GLN A 171 -2.34 5.43 8.92
C GLN A 171 -2.86 6.54 9.85
N LEU A 172 -3.10 6.26 11.12
CA LEU A 172 -3.48 7.28 12.10
C LEU A 172 -2.38 8.34 12.25
N GLU A 173 -1.14 7.91 12.44
CA GLU A 173 -0.02 8.82 12.69
C GLU A 173 0.34 9.66 11.45
N ILE A 174 0.49 9.02 10.29
CA ILE A 174 1.08 9.65 9.09
C ILE A 174 0.02 10.17 8.12
N LEU A 175 -1.04 9.39 7.88
CA LEU A 175 -2.05 9.76 6.89
C LEU A 175 -3.08 10.71 7.47
N PHE A 176 -3.54 10.45 8.71
CA PHE A 176 -4.50 11.32 9.40
C PHE A 176 -3.83 12.41 10.23
N GLY A 177 -2.50 12.35 10.41
CA GLY A 177 -1.73 13.39 11.09
C GLY A 177 -1.97 13.44 12.61
N VAL A 178 -2.32 12.32 13.23
CA VAL A 178 -2.48 12.22 14.70
C VAL A 178 -1.11 11.92 15.33
N PRO A 179 -0.46 12.89 16.00
CA PRO A 179 0.83 12.63 16.61
C PRO A 179 0.67 11.64 17.78
N GLU A 180 1.59 10.68 17.85
CA GLU A 180 1.64 9.70 18.96
C GLU A 180 0.28 9.12 19.32
N PRO A 181 -0.41 8.38 18.42
CA PRO A 181 -1.80 7.95 18.62
C PRO A 181 -2.02 7.12 19.91
N PHE A 182 -0.95 6.51 20.42
CA PHE A 182 -0.97 5.72 21.68
C PHE A 182 -0.26 6.43 22.83
N GLY A 183 0.03 7.74 22.71
CA GLY A 183 0.69 8.54 23.74
C GLY A 183 2.16 8.18 23.97
N LYS A 184 2.82 7.57 22.98
CA LYS A 184 4.20 7.09 23.01
C LYS A 184 4.86 7.26 21.66
N GLU A 185 6.19 7.29 21.65
CA GLU A 185 6.95 7.28 20.38
C GLU A 185 6.67 6.03 19.55
N SER A 186 6.61 6.20 18.23
CA SER A 186 6.30 5.11 17.27
C SER A 186 7.19 3.89 17.43
N ALA A 187 8.47 4.07 17.75
CA ALA A 187 9.40 2.96 17.94
C ALA A 187 9.08 2.11 19.18
N GLU A 188 8.58 2.74 20.24
CA GLU A 188 8.12 2.03 21.45
C GLU A 188 6.83 1.26 21.16
N VAL A 189 5.87 1.91 20.49
CA VAL A 189 4.61 1.27 20.09
C VAL A 189 4.84 0.07 19.17
N VAL A 190 5.77 0.16 18.22
CA VAL A 190 6.12 -0.97 17.34
C VAL A 190 6.63 -2.16 18.15
N ARG A 191 7.49 -1.94 19.15
CA ARG A 191 7.99 -3.02 20.02
C ARG A 191 6.86 -3.64 20.85
N GLU A 192 5.99 -2.83 21.44
CA GLU A 192 4.84 -3.32 22.21
C GLU A 192 3.88 -4.15 21.35
N ILE A 193 3.52 -3.64 20.17
CA ILE A 193 2.66 -4.38 19.22
C ILE A 193 3.33 -5.70 18.83
N ALA A 194 4.62 -5.68 18.49
CA ALA A 194 5.36 -6.88 18.13
C ALA A 194 5.38 -7.92 19.25
N GLU A 195 5.55 -7.49 20.51
CA GLU A 195 5.52 -8.39 21.68
C GLU A 195 4.13 -8.97 21.93
N ILE A 196 3.08 -8.17 21.86
CA ILE A 196 1.68 -8.62 21.99
C ILE A 196 1.35 -9.66 20.90
N LEU A 197 1.71 -9.36 19.66
CA LEU A 197 1.48 -10.27 18.54
C LEU A 197 2.28 -11.56 18.70
N ARG A 198 3.56 -11.47 19.09
CA ARG A 198 4.42 -12.64 19.32
C ARG A 198 3.85 -13.54 20.41
N SER A 199 3.47 -12.99 21.57
CA SER A 199 2.88 -13.76 22.67
C SER A 199 1.54 -14.41 22.31
N GLY A 200 0.77 -13.81 21.39
CA GLY A 200 -0.49 -14.36 20.90
C GLY A 200 -0.37 -15.42 19.80
N MET A 201 0.70 -15.40 19.01
CA MET A 201 0.83 -16.21 17.80
C MET A 201 1.82 -17.38 17.91
N VAL A 202 2.89 -17.21 18.69
CA VAL A 202 4.02 -18.17 18.72
C VAL A 202 3.75 -19.24 19.79
N SER A 203 4.14 -20.49 19.47
CA SER A 203 4.18 -21.57 20.47
C SER A 203 5.20 -21.24 21.56
N LYS A 204 4.83 -21.56 22.80
CA LYS A 204 5.78 -21.50 23.93
C LYS A 204 6.76 -22.63 23.88
#